data_8d9a7410fc6503c5fb454785fe80c3ac
#
_entry.id   8d9a7410fc6503c5fb454785fe80c3ac
#
_cell.length_a   1.000
_cell.length_b   1.000
_cell.length_c   1.000
_cell.angle_alpha   90.00
_cell.angle_beta   90.00
_cell.angle_gamma   90.00
#
_symmetry.space_group_name_H-M   'P 1'
#
loop_
_entity.id
_entity.type
_entity.pdbx_description
1 polymer ?
#
loop_
_entity_poly.entity_id
_entity_poly.type
_entity_poly.pdbx_seq_one_letter_code
_entity_poly.pdbx_strand_id
1 'polypeptide(L)'
;MESSVWMGRFNGICQWITRLAYINLLWLLFMGLGLFVFGAAPSTVTMFTIIRKWLKGETDLPVFLFFWKTYKKEFWKANRLGCILLGISIVLFLDWRLISSVQGSLYPILIGCLIGVAFLFLTVMIFIFPVYVQYQYKTLQYIKTAFLLGISYPLYTMVMISAAVCVITISIFFNGVGLLFFGSGLSYVLMYISNLLFSKIAKDFNVVVKKVL
;
A
#
# COMPACT_ATOMS: atom_id res chain seq x y z
N MET A 1 29.35 -28.78 -0.95
CA MET A 1 28.87 -27.78 0.03
C MET A 1 28.25 -26.54 -0.62
N GLU A 2 28.78 -26.01 -1.71
CA GLU A 2 28.19 -24.89 -2.46
C GLU A 2 26.83 -25.22 -3.12
N SER A 3 26.66 -26.38 -3.70
CA SER A 3 25.40 -26.77 -4.35
C SER A 3 24.19 -26.83 -3.41
N SER A 4 24.37 -27.15 -2.13
CA SER A 4 23.31 -27.19 -1.14
C SER A 4 22.85 -25.77 -0.71
N VAL A 5 23.76 -24.82 -0.70
CA VAL A 5 23.47 -23.40 -0.39
C VAL A 5 22.69 -22.73 -1.54
N TRP A 6 23.08 -23.02 -2.79
CA TRP A 6 22.38 -22.54 -3.97
C TRP A 6 20.96 -23.11 -4.08
N MET A 7 20.81 -24.41 -3.80
CA MET A 7 19.51 -25.09 -3.81
C MET A 7 18.58 -24.54 -2.73
N GLY A 8 19.11 -24.21 -1.54
CA GLY A 8 18.34 -23.56 -0.46
C GLY A 8 17.84 -22.15 -0.83
N ARG A 9 18.70 -21.34 -1.45
CA ARG A 9 18.31 -19.99 -1.93
C ARG A 9 17.29 -20.05 -3.05
N PHE A 10 17.47 -20.96 -4.00
CA PHE A 10 16.53 -21.17 -5.11
C PHE A 10 15.15 -21.59 -4.60
N ASN A 11 15.09 -22.55 -3.68
CA ASN A 11 13.84 -22.95 -3.03
C ASN A 11 13.17 -21.79 -2.29
N GLY A 12 13.94 -20.93 -1.61
CA GLY A 12 13.41 -19.74 -0.94
C GLY A 12 12.76 -18.76 -1.93
N ILE A 13 13.39 -18.48 -3.07
CA ILE A 13 12.85 -17.61 -4.12
C ILE A 13 11.55 -18.19 -4.70
N CYS A 14 11.54 -19.47 -5.05
CA CYS A 14 10.35 -20.15 -5.57
C CYS A 14 9.19 -20.11 -4.58
N GLN A 15 9.45 -20.30 -3.28
CA GLN A 15 8.43 -20.19 -2.24
C GLN A 15 7.84 -18.76 -2.17
N TRP A 16 8.67 -17.71 -2.23
CA TRP A 16 8.18 -16.34 -2.23
C TRP A 16 7.35 -16.01 -3.47
N ILE A 17 7.77 -16.45 -4.65
CA ILE A 17 7.02 -16.28 -5.90
C ILE A 17 5.63 -16.94 -5.75
N THR A 18 5.58 -18.19 -5.31
CA THR A 18 4.32 -18.93 -5.11
C THR A 18 3.41 -18.24 -4.09
N ARG A 19 3.96 -17.78 -2.96
CA ARG A 19 3.21 -17.04 -1.94
C ARG A 19 2.62 -15.74 -2.47
N LEU A 20 3.40 -14.95 -3.22
CA LEU A 20 2.94 -13.69 -3.80
C LEU A 20 1.87 -13.92 -4.88
N ALA A 21 2.05 -14.92 -5.74
CA ALA A 21 1.03 -15.30 -6.72
C ALA A 21 -0.27 -15.74 -6.04
N TYR A 22 -0.16 -16.61 -5.04
CA TYR A 22 -1.33 -17.12 -4.31
C TYR A 22 -2.12 -16.01 -3.60
N ILE A 23 -1.43 -15.11 -2.89
CA ILE A 23 -2.12 -14.01 -2.20
C ILE A 23 -2.74 -13.02 -3.18
N ASN A 24 -2.15 -12.84 -4.36
CA ASN A 24 -2.72 -12.00 -5.40
C ASN A 24 -4.00 -12.60 -5.98
N LEU A 25 -4.03 -13.91 -6.21
CA LEU A 25 -5.24 -14.61 -6.62
C LEU A 25 -6.36 -14.49 -5.57
N LEU A 26 -6.03 -14.65 -4.30
CA LEU A 26 -6.98 -14.42 -3.21
C LEU A 26 -7.48 -12.96 -3.20
N TRP A 27 -6.59 -12.00 -3.39
CA TRP A 27 -6.96 -10.58 -3.46
C TRP A 27 -7.97 -10.30 -4.57
N LEU A 28 -7.75 -10.84 -5.78
CA LEU A 28 -8.68 -10.72 -6.91
C LEU A 28 -10.02 -11.41 -6.62
N LEU A 29 -9.98 -12.63 -6.06
CA LEU A 29 -11.17 -13.39 -5.71
C LEU A 29 -12.04 -12.65 -4.68
N PHE A 30 -11.44 -12.14 -3.60
CA PHE A 30 -12.17 -11.43 -2.54
C PHE A 30 -12.58 -10.01 -2.96
N MET A 31 -11.86 -9.39 -3.87
CA MET A 31 -12.28 -8.14 -4.51
C MET A 31 -13.54 -8.38 -5.34
N GLY A 32 -13.59 -9.47 -6.13
CA GLY A 32 -14.77 -9.87 -6.89
C GLY A 32 -15.97 -10.21 -6.00
N LEU A 33 -15.77 -10.96 -4.90
CA LEU A 33 -16.83 -11.27 -3.93
C LEU A 33 -17.45 -10.03 -3.28
N GLY A 34 -16.69 -8.96 -3.15
CA GLY A 34 -17.16 -7.66 -2.66
C GLY A 34 -17.65 -6.71 -3.76
N LEU A 35 -18.06 -7.23 -4.94
CA LEU A 35 -18.52 -6.43 -6.09
C LEU A 35 -17.51 -5.38 -6.53
N PHE A 36 -16.22 -5.70 -6.50
CA PHE A 36 -15.05 -4.88 -6.79
C PHE A 36 -14.93 -3.65 -5.89
N VAL A 37 -15.90 -2.76 -5.86
CA VAL A 37 -15.84 -1.51 -5.09
C VAL A 37 -15.73 -1.75 -3.59
N PHE A 38 -16.65 -2.56 -3.02
CA PHE A 38 -16.67 -2.87 -1.59
C PHE A 38 -15.67 -3.97 -1.20
N GLY A 39 -15.16 -4.72 -2.18
CA GLY A 39 -14.14 -5.74 -1.96
C GLY A 39 -12.72 -5.18 -1.98
N ALA A 40 -12.45 -4.09 -2.71
CA ALA A 40 -11.10 -3.57 -2.95
C ALA A 40 -10.38 -3.17 -1.65
N ALA A 41 -11.01 -2.34 -0.81
CA ALA A 41 -10.40 -1.87 0.42
C ALA A 41 -10.12 -3.01 1.44
N PRO A 42 -11.08 -3.89 1.79
CA PRO A 42 -10.83 -4.94 2.77
C PRO A 42 -9.89 -6.05 2.25
N SER A 43 -9.91 -6.38 0.96
CA SER A 43 -8.97 -7.34 0.38
C SER A 43 -7.55 -6.79 0.38
N THR A 44 -7.36 -5.51 0.06
CA THR A 44 -6.05 -4.85 0.12
C THR A 44 -5.52 -4.79 1.55
N VAL A 45 -6.31 -4.37 2.53
CA VAL A 45 -5.92 -4.39 3.96
C VAL A 45 -5.52 -5.78 4.40
N THR A 46 -6.27 -6.81 4.00
CA THR A 46 -5.97 -8.19 4.34
C THR A 46 -4.64 -8.66 3.73
N MET A 47 -4.41 -8.33 2.47
CA MET A 47 -3.15 -8.63 1.77
C MET A 47 -1.96 -7.97 2.47
N PHE A 48 -2.03 -6.68 2.78
CA PHE A 48 -1.00 -5.99 3.55
C PHE A 48 -0.77 -6.60 4.93
N THR A 49 -1.84 -7.06 5.61
CA THR A 49 -1.74 -7.71 6.91
C THR A 49 -0.94 -9.02 6.84
N ILE A 50 -1.18 -9.84 5.82
CA ILE A 50 -0.46 -11.10 5.61
C ILE A 50 1.01 -10.84 5.24
N ILE A 51 1.25 -9.92 4.29
CA ILE A 51 2.60 -9.55 3.88
C ILE A 51 3.40 -9.02 5.07
N ARG A 52 2.80 -8.18 5.92
CA ARG A 52 3.45 -7.71 7.15
C ARG A 52 3.85 -8.85 8.09
N LYS A 53 3.01 -9.86 8.25
CA LYS A 53 3.31 -11.05 9.04
C LYS A 53 4.49 -11.82 8.44
N TRP A 54 4.49 -12.06 7.14
CA TRP A 54 5.59 -12.70 6.46
C TRP A 54 6.91 -11.94 6.60
N LEU A 55 6.89 -10.62 6.49
CA LEU A 55 8.06 -9.77 6.71
C LEU A 55 8.59 -9.80 8.16
N LYS A 56 7.74 -10.20 9.12
CA LYS A 56 8.12 -10.43 10.52
C LYS A 56 8.59 -11.86 10.81
N GLY A 57 8.62 -12.73 9.79
CA GLY A 57 9.03 -14.13 9.94
C GLY A 57 7.88 -15.11 10.23
N GLU A 58 6.63 -14.65 10.38
CA GLU A 58 5.47 -15.51 10.59
C GLU A 58 5.00 -16.09 9.23
N THR A 59 5.70 -17.09 8.72
CA THR A 59 5.46 -17.64 7.37
C THR A 59 4.50 -18.83 7.33
N ASP A 60 4.28 -19.51 8.46
CA ASP A 60 3.47 -20.74 8.55
C ASP A 60 2.02 -20.42 8.93
N LEU A 61 1.37 -19.66 8.05
CA LEU A 61 -0.03 -19.26 8.23
C LEU A 61 -0.93 -20.04 7.27
N PRO A 62 -2.10 -20.50 7.70
CA PRO A 62 -3.14 -20.99 6.79
C PRO A 62 -3.72 -19.81 6.02
N VAL A 63 -3.06 -19.43 4.91
CA VAL A 63 -3.27 -18.14 4.20
C VAL A 63 -4.74 -17.91 3.85
N PHE A 64 -5.43 -18.91 3.30
CA PHE A 64 -6.85 -18.77 2.93
C PHE A 64 -7.75 -18.49 4.13
N LEU A 65 -7.64 -19.29 5.20
CA LEU A 65 -8.46 -19.11 6.40
C LEU A 65 -8.16 -17.79 7.10
N PHE A 66 -6.87 -17.41 7.14
CA PHE A 66 -6.47 -16.12 7.70
C PHE A 66 -6.99 -14.96 6.86
N PHE A 67 -6.93 -15.06 5.52
CA PHE A 67 -7.47 -14.07 4.61
C PHE A 67 -8.98 -13.89 4.82
N TRP A 68 -9.74 -14.97 4.85
CA TRP A 68 -11.18 -14.94 5.07
C TRP A 68 -11.59 -14.31 6.41
N LYS A 69 -10.92 -14.70 7.50
CA LYS A 69 -11.18 -14.16 8.84
C LYS A 69 -10.88 -12.66 8.90
N THR A 70 -9.72 -12.24 8.37
CA THR A 70 -9.30 -10.84 8.38
C THR A 70 -10.18 -9.99 7.49
N TYR A 71 -10.51 -10.46 6.28
CA TYR A 71 -11.42 -9.80 5.36
C TYR A 71 -12.78 -9.48 6.01
N LYS A 72 -13.42 -10.47 6.62
CA LYS A 72 -14.69 -10.27 7.34
C LYS A 72 -14.56 -9.28 8.50
N LYS A 73 -13.52 -9.43 9.31
CA LYS A 73 -13.28 -8.57 10.48
C LYS A 73 -13.10 -7.11 10.10
N GLU A 74 -12.30 -6.86 9.06
CA GLU A 74 -11.94 -5.50 8.65
C GLU A 74 -12.90 -4.91 7.61
N PHE A 75 -13.91 -5.66 7.14
CA PHE A 75 -14.78 -5.29 6.03
C PHE A 75 -15.39 -3.89 6.18
N TRP A 76 -16.08 -3.63 7.27
CA TRP A 76 -16.74 -2.34 7.50
C TRP A 76 -15.76 -1.19 7.75
N LYS A 77 -14.70 -1.47 8.50
CA LYS A 77 -13.69 -0.45 8.83
C LYS A 77 -12.88 -0.06 7.61
N ALA A 78 -12.45 -1.03 6.80
CA ALA A 78 -11.72 -0.79 5.56
C ALA A 78 -12.58 -0.08 4.52
N ASN A 79 -13.86 -0.46 4.37
CA ASN A 79 -14.77 0.20 3.44
C ASN A 79 -15.06 1.65 3.83
N ARG A 80 -15.20 1.98 5.12
CA ARG A 80 -15.33 3.39 5.54
C ARG A 80 -14.12 4.22 5.10
N LEU A 81 -12.92 3.68 5.24
CA LEU A 81 -11.70 4.33 4.76
C LEU A 81 -11.71 4.43 3.24
N GLY A 82 -12.03 3.34 2.55
CA GLY A 82 -12.13 3.27 1.10
C GLY A 82 -13.13 4.28 0.52
N CYS A 83 -14.30 4.43 1.12
CA CYS A 83 -15.31 5.41 0.71
C CYS A 83 -14.79 6.85 0.83
N ILE A 84 -14.05 7.18 1.89
CA ILE A 84 -13.45 8.52 2.05
C ILE A 84 -12.41 8.76 0.94
N LEU A 85 -11.53 7.79 0.69
CA LEU A 85 -10.51 7.90 -0.36
C LEU A 85 -11.14 8.00 -1.75
N LEU A 86 -12.18 7.22 -2.03
CA LEU A 86 -12.95 7.33 -3.28
C LEU A 86 -13.62 8.69 -3.42
N GLY A 87 -14.23 9.21 -2.34
CA GLY A 87 -14.82 10.55 -2.34
C GLY A 87 -13.80 11.63 -2.71
N ILE A 88 -12.61 11.60 -2.11
CA ILE A 88 -11.52 12.53 -2.43
C ILE A 88 -11.09 12.35 -3.92
N SER A 89 -10.97 11.12 -4.41
CA SER A 89 -10.61 10.84 -5.80
C SER A 89 -11.64 11.40 -6.78
N ILE A 90 -12.94 11.29 -6.47
CA ILE A 90 -14.03 11.84 -7.28
C ILE A 90 -13.96 13.35 -7.30
N VAL A 91 -13.74 14.01 -6.16
CA VAL A 91 -13.58 15.47 -6.09
C VAL A 91 -12.41 15.93 -6.97
N LEU A 92 -11.23 15.31 -6.83
CA LEU A 92 -10.07 15.63 -7.66
C LEU A 92 -10.33 15.43 -9.16
N PHE A 93 -11.09 14.40 -9.51
CA PHE A 93 -11.48 14.15 -10.91
C PHE A 93 -12.44 15.23 -11.44
N LEU A 94 -13.41 15.64 -10.63
CA LEU A 94 -14.35 16.73 -10.99
C LEU A 94 -13.61 18.07 -11.11
N ASP A 95 -12.70 18.38 -10.19
CA ASP A 95 -11.86 19.58 -10.27
C ASP A 95 -11.03 19.61 -11.55
N TRP A 96 -10.43 18.46 -11.91
CA TRP A 96 -9.73 18.33 -13.19
C TRP A 96 -10.65 18.67 -14.39
N ARG A 97 -11.87 18.12 -14.41
CA ARG A 97 -12.84 18.38 -15.47
C ARG A 97 -13.25 19.84 -15.55
N LEU A 98 -13.50 20.48 -14.40
CA LEU A 98 -13.87 21.89 -14.31
C LEU A 98 -12.72 22.80 -14.76
N ILE A 99 -11.51 22.57 -14.26
CA ILE A 99 -10.32 23.38 -14.59
C ILE A 99 -9.99 23.26 -16.09
N SER A 100 -10.18 22.06 -16.68
CA SER A 100 -9.94 21.84 -18.12
C SER A 100 -10.86 22.68 -19.03
N SER A 101 -11.96 23.20 -18.52
CA SER A 101 -12.86 24.11 -19.26
C SER A 101 -12.53 25.59 -19.10
N VAL A 102 -11.64 25.95 -18.15
CA VAL A 102 -11.22 27.31 -17.93
C VAL A 102 -10.19 27.74 -18.97
N GLN A 103 -10.38 28.92 -19.56
CA GLN A 103 -9.44 29.54 -20.51
C GLN A 103 -8.83 30.79 -19.90
N GLY A 104 -7.63 31.16 -20.34
CA GLY A 104 -6.96 32.40 -19.94
C GLY A 104 -5.85 32.22 -18.89
N SER A 105 -5.41 33.34 -18.32
CA SER A 105 -4.23 33.40 -17.43
C SER A 105 -4.41 32.69 -16.08
N LEU A 106 -5.65 32.39 -15.67
CA LEU A 106 -5.94 31.67 -14.42
C LEU A 106 -5.71 30.15 -14.54
N TYR A 107 -5.78 29.60 -15.75
CA TYR A 107 -5.62 28.16 -16.00
C TYR A 107 -4.32 27.57 -15.42
N PRO A 108 -3.11 28.14 -15.69
CA PRO A 108 -1.87 27.55 -15.17
C PRO A 108 -1.78 27.59 -13.65
N ILE A 109 -2.39 28.56 -12.99
CA ILE A 109 -2.41 28.63 -11.52
C ILE A 109 -3.29 27.53 -10.95
N LEU A 110 -4.51 27.38 -11.48
CA LEU A 110 -5.46 26.37 -11.02
C LEU A 110 -4.95 24.95 -11.24
N ILE A 111 -4.38 24.67 -12.42
CA ILE A 111 -3.82 23.35 -12.71
C ILE A 111 -2.60 23.04 -11.83
N GLY A 112 -1.75 24.04 -11.54
CA GLY A 112 -0.62 23.90 -10.64
C GLY A 112 -1.05 23.55 -9.21
N CYS A 113 -2.08 24.22 -8.70
CA CYS A 113 -2.67 23.90 -7.38
C CYS A 113 -3.26 22.48 -7.37
N LEU A 114 -4.00 22.10 -8.41
CA LEU A 114 -4.59 20.77 -8.52
C LEU A 114 -3.51 19.66 -8.53
N ILE A 115 -2.43 19.86 -9.30
CA ILE A 115 -1.29 18.90 -9.33
C ILE A 115 -0.67 18.78 -7.94
N GLY A 116 -0.49 19.89 -7.22
CA GLY A 116 0.02 19.87 -5.85
C GLY A 116 -0.86 19.05 -4.90
N VAL A 117 -2.17 19.27 -4.94
CA VAL A 117 -3.13 18.52 -4.11
C VAL A 117 -3.16 17.04 -4.51
N ALA A 118 -3.13 16.72 -5.81
CA ALA A 118 -3.08 15.35 -6.30
C ALA A 118 -1.80 14.63 -5.85
N PHE A 119 -0.65 15.31 -5.83
CA PHE A 119 0.61 14.76 -5.32
C PHE A 119 0.53 14.46 -3.83
N LEU A 120 -0.05 15.35 -3.02
CA LEU A 120 -0.28 15.10 -1.60
C LEU A 120 -1.24 13.92 -1.38
N PHE A 121 -2.28 13.81 -2.18
CA PHE A 121 -3.20 12.67 -2.12
C PHE A 121 -2.51 11.36 -2.51
N LEU A 122 -1.68 11.35 -3.55
CA LEU A 122 -0.86 10.20 -3.93
C LEU A 122 0.06 9.76 -2.78
N THR A 123 0.66 10.71 -2.09
CA THR A 123 1.48 10.44 -0.90
C THR A 123 0.67 9.73 0.19
N VAL A 124 -0.55 10.20 0.46
CA VAL A 124 -1.46 9.53 1.41
C VAL A 124 -1.79 8.10 0.94
N MET A 125 -2.11 7.91 -0.34
CA MET A 125 -2.46 6.59 -0.90
C MET A 125 -1.36 5.55 -0.73
N ILE A 126 -0.10 5.95 -0.86
CA ILE A 126 1.06 5.05 -0.71
C ILE A 126 1.24 4.60 0.74
N PHE A 127 1.05 5.51 1.72
CA PHE A 127 1.25 5.21 3.13
C PHE A 127 0.04 4.64 3.85
N ILE A 128 -1.18 4.83 3.32
CA ILE A 128 -2.42 4.56 4.06
C ILE A 128 -2.55 3.08 4.48
N PHE A 129 -2.26 2.13 3.58
CA PHE A 129 -2.38 0.70 3.88
C PHE A 129 -1.28 0.20 4.82
N PRO A 130 0.01 0.54 4.64
CA PRO A 130 1.05 0.27 5.63
C PRO A 130 0.73 0.82 7.02
N VAL A 131 0.25 2.05 7.12
CA VAL A 131 -0.15 2.67 8.39
C VAL A 131 -1.36 1.96 9.00
N TYR A 132 -2.34 1.57 8.17
CA TYR A 132 -3.53 0.86 8.63
C TYR A 132 -3.18 -0.47 9.32
N VAL A 133 -2.28 -1.24 8.73
CA VAL A 133 -1.90 -2.55 9.29
C VAL A 133 -0.88 -2.46 10.42
N GLN A 134 -0.17 -1.32 10.54
CA GLN A 134 0.81 -1.09 11.61
C GLN A 134 0.15 -0.63 12.91
N TYR A 135 -0.84 0.27 12.83
CA TYR A 135 -1.44 0.96 13.96
C TYR A 135 -2.94 0.66 14.07
N GLN A 136 -3.49 0.79 15.27
CA GLN A 136 -4.93 0.66 15.52
C GLN A 136 -5.50 2.06 15.82
N TYR A 137 -5.96 2.74 14.78
CA TYR A 137 -6.49 4.10 14.85
C TYR A 137 -7.97 4.18 14.46
N LYS A 138 -8.58 5.34 14.71
CA LYS A 138 -9.85 5.74 14.09
C LYS A 138 -9.61 6.13 12.61
N THR A 139 -10.65 6.02 11.78
CA THR A 139 -10.53 6.16 10.31
C THR A 139 -9.79 7.42 9.86
N LEU A 140 -10.13 8.59 10.42
CA LEU A 140 -9.48 9.86 10.05
C LEU A 140 -8.02 9.97 10.52
N GLN A 141 -7.67 9.30 11.61
CA GLN A 141 -6.29 9.30 12.12
C GLN A 141 -5.34 8.56 11.18
N TYR A 142 -5.82 7.54 10.44
CA TYR A 142 -4.99 6.88 9.42
C TYR A 142 -4.57 7.86 8.33
N ILE A 143 -5.51 8.67 7.82
CA ILE A 143 -5.25 9.67 6.78
C ILE A 143 -4.26 10.72 7.30
N LYS A 144 -4.50 11.25 8.50
CA LYS A 144 -3.59 12.23 9.13
C LYS A 144 -2.18 11.66 9.31
N THR A 145 -2.05 10.43 9.82
CA THR A 145 -0.74 9.81 10.04
C THR A 145 -0.05 9.50 8.72
N ALA A 146 -0.75 9.00 7.70
CA ALA A 146 -0.20 8.76 6.38
C ALA A 146 0.32 10.06 5.75
N PHE A 147 -0.45 11.14 5.84
CA PHE A 147 -0.06 12.47 5.37
C PHE A 147 1.19 13.01 6.09
N LEU A 148 1.21 12.94 7.43
CA LEU A 148 2.35 13.40 8.23
C LEU A 148 3.62 12.60 7.92
N LEU A 149 3.52 11.26 7.80
CA LEU A 149 4.67 10.43 7.46
C LEU A 149 5.22 10.77 6.08
N GLY A 150 4.32 10.99 5.10
CA GLY A 150 4.73 11.34 3.76
C GLY A 150 5.49 12.65 3.66
N ILE A 151 5.08 13.67 4.42
CA ILE A 151 5.77 14.96 4.46
C ILE A 151 7.04 14.92 5.34
N SER A 152 6.99 14.24 6.48
CA SER A 152 8.13 14.19 7.41
C SER A 152 9.30 13.36 6.88
N TYR A 153 9.06 12.42 5.99
CA TYR A 153 10.09 11.52 5.45
C TYR A 153 10.12 11.52 3.91
N PRO A 154 10.47 12.66 3.27
CA PRO A 154 10.38 12.82 1.82
C PRO A 154 11.22 11.82 1.03
N LEU A 155 12.40 11.42 1.55
CA LEU A 155 13.24 10.40 0.90
C LEU A 155 12.53 9.04 0.81
N TYR A 156 11.87 8.59 1.89
CA TYR A 156 11.09 7.34 1.88
C TYR A 156 9.89 7.44 0.94
N THR A 157 9.25 8.60 0.88
CA THR A 157 8.14 8.88 -0.04
C THR A 157 8.60 8.75 -1.50
N MET A 158 9.73 9.36 -1.86
CA MET A 158 10.30 9.26 -3.21
C MET A 158 10.66 7.82 -3.57
N VAL A 159 11.30 7.08 -2.66
CA VAL A 159 11.63 5.67 -2.87
C VAL A 159 10.37 4.83 -3.04
N MET A 160 9.32 5.07 -2.27
CA MET A 160 8.05 4.34 -2.40
C MET A 160 7.32 4.66 -3.70
N ILE A 161 7.32 5.93 -4.13
CA ILE A 161 6.74 6.34 -5.42
C ILE A 161 7.51 5.69 -6.57
N SER A 162 8.84 5.80 -6.59
CA SER A 162 9.66 5.21 -7.66
C SER A 162 9.52 3.69 -7.74
N ALA A 163 9.48 3.02 -6.59
CA ALA A 163 9.27 1.59 -6.52
C ALA A 163 7.85 1.19 -7.00
N ALA A 164 6.82 1.96 -6.65
CA ALA A 164 5.47 1.75 -7.14
C ALA A 164 5.39 1.92 -8.68
N VAL A 165 6.00 2.98 -9.21
CA VAL A 165 6.08 3.21 -10.67
C VAL A 165 6.80 2.04 -11.35
N CYS A 166 7.92 1.56 -10.79
CA CYS A 166 8.65 0.42 -11.33
C CYS A 166 7.77 -0.84 -11.40
N VAL A 167 7.05 -1.18 -10.31
CA VAL A 167 6.13 -2.34 -10.29
C VAL A 167 5.02 -2.19 -11.32
N ILE A 168 4.42 -0.99 -11.43
CA ILE A 168 3.36 -0.70 -12.39
C ILE A 168 3.89 -0.88 -13.82
N THR A 169 5.06 -0.31 -14.13
CA THR A 169 5.69 -0.39 -15.45
C THR A 169 5.97 -1.84 -15.83
N ILE A 170 6.59 -2.63 -14.94
CA ILE A 170 6.84 -4.05 -15.18
C ILE A 170 5.53 -4.80 -15.44
N SER A 171 4.47 -4.49 -14.67
CA SER A 171 3.17 -5.14 -14.80
C SER A 171 2.48 -4.83 -16.14
N ILE A 172 2.68 -3.63 -16.70
CA ILE A 172 2.15 -3.25 -18.00
C ILE A 172 2.92 -3.93 -19.14
N PHE A 173 4.26 -3.96 -19.07
CA PHE A 173 5.07 -4.61 -20.10
C PHE A 173 4.90 -6.14 -20.14
N PHE A 174 4.68 -6.76 -18.99
CA PHE A 174 4.52 -8.20 -18.84
C PHE A 174 3.10 -8.55 -18.40
N ASN A 175 2.12 -8.47 -19.31
CA ASN A 175 0.68 -8.65 -19.00
C ASN A 175 0.37 -9.88 -18.14
N GLY A 176 0.99 -11.05 -18.41
CA GLY A 176 0.79 -12.28 -17.61
C GLY A 176 1.35 -12.14 -16.19
N VAL A 177 2.53 -11.55 -16.04
CA VAL A 177 3.16 -11.27 -14.75
C VAL A 177 2.38 -10.23 -13.97
N GLY A 178 1.90 -9.18 -14.68
CA GLY A 178 1.08 -8.13 -14.09
C GLY A 178 -0.18 -8.69 -13.44
N LEU A 179 -0.92 -9.54 -14.14
CA LEU A 179 -2.13 -10.15 -13.59
C LEU A 179 -1.86 -10.97 -12.31
N LEU A 180 -0.74 -11.68 -12.24
CA LEU A 180 -0.41 -12.57 -11.13
C LEU A 180 0.29 -11.87 -9.96
N PHE A 181 0.93 -10.72 -10.16
CA PHE A 181 1.83 -10.14 -9.17
C PHE A 181 1.62 -8.65 -8.89
N PHE A 182 0.78 -7.95 -9.67
CA PHE A 182 0.59 -6.51 -9.52
C PHE A 182 0.24 -6.10 -8.09
N GLY A 183 -0.86 -6.62 -7.55
CA GLY A 183 -1.34 -6.24 -6.22
C GLY A 183 -0.38 -6.68 -5.12
N SER A 184 0.06 -7.94 -5.17
CA SER A 184 0.95 -8.51 -4.15
C SER A 184 2.36 -7.94 -4.22
N GLY A 185 2.91 -7.73 -5.41
CA GLY A 185 4.22 -7.12 -5.61
C GLY A 185 4.25 -5.68 -5.11
N LEU A 186 3.24 -4.87 -5.50
CA LEU A 186 3.10 -3.50 -5.02
C LEU A 186 2.98 -3.46 -3.49
N SER A 187 2.10 -4.29 -2.92
CA SER A 187 1.90 -4.35 -1.48
C SER A 187 3.15 -4.80 -0.73
N TYR A 188 3.90 -5.77 -1.29
CA TYR A 188 5.14 -6.25 -0.71
C TYR A 188 6.20 -5.15 -0.64
N VAL A 189 6.43 -4.45 -1.76
CA VAL A 189 7.44 -3.39 -1.83
C VAL A 189 7.08 -2.22 -0.91
N LEU A 190 5.83 -1.77 -0.96
CA LEU A 190 5.36 -0.68 -0.08
C LEU A 190 5.46 -1.05 1.39
N MET A 191 5.07 -2.28 1.77
CA MET A 191 5.13 -2.73 3.16
C MET A 191 6.57 -2.92 3.64
N TYR A 192 7.47 -3.41 2.78
CA TYR A 192 8.88 -3.57 3.09
C TYR A 192 9.55 -2.22 3.40
N ILE A 193 9.38 -1.23 2.51
CA ILE A 193 9.95 0.12 2.70
C ILE A 193 9.34 0.79 3.94
N SER A 194 8.02 0.67 4.15
CA SER A 194 7.36 1.20 5.33
C SER A 194 7.85 0.56 6.62
N ASN A 195 8.15 -0.75 6.61
CA ASN A 195 8.71 -1.44 7.77
C ASN A 195 10.10 -0.91 8.16
N LEU A 196 10.94 -0.59 7.17
CA LEU A 196 12.23 0.08 7.39
C LEU A 196 12.04 1.45 8.04
N LEU A 197 11.08 2.25 7.54
CA LEU A 197 10.75 3.55 8.11
C LEU A 197 10.25 3.42 9.55
N PHE A 198 9.30 2.52 9.83
CA PHE A 198 8.75 2.34 11.18
C PHE A 198 9.82 1.85 12.18
N SER A 199 10.73 1.00 11.73
CA SER A 199 11.85 0.56 12.58
C SER A 199 12.83 1.69 12.90
N LYS A 200 13.07 2.61 11.95
CA LYS A 200 13.87 3.82 12.16
C LYS A 200 13.19 4.74 13.18
N ILE A 201 11.90 5.04 13.01
CA ILE A 201 11.13 5.89 13.92
C ILE A 201 11.16 5.32 15.35
N ALA A 202 10.99 4.00 15.50
CA ALA A 202 11.04 3.35 16.81
C ALA A 202 12.42 3.45 17.47
N LYS A 203 13.50 3.35 16.69
CA LYS A 203 14.88 3.53 17.20
C LYS A 203 15.12 4.97 17.65
N ASP A 204 14.73 5.95 16.81
CA ASP A 204 14.91 7.38 17.11
C ASP A 204 14.14 7.76 18.39
N PHE A 205 12.92 7.25 18.55
CA PHE A 205 12.11 7.47 19.75
C PHE A 205 12.77 6.89 21.01
N ASN A 206 13.29 5.65 20.95
CA ASN A 206 13.99 5.03 22.07
C ASN A 206 15.28 5.78 22.46
N VAL A 207 16.00 6.35 21.49
CA VAL A 207 17.19 7.17 21.75
C VAL A 207 16.82 8.47 22.47
N VAL A 208 15.71 9.11 22.07
CA VAL A 208 15.22 10.35 22.72
C VAL A 208 14.79 10.06 24.16
N VAL A 209 14.01 9.01 24.39
CA VAL A 209 13.55 8.63 25.74
C VAL A 209 14.73 8.33 26.65
N LYS A 210 15.78 7.65 26.13
CA LYS A 210 16.98 7.31 26.91
C LYS A 210 17.88 8.51 27.25
N LYS A 211 17.72 9.63 26.54
CA LYS A 211 18.45 10.89 26.82
C LYS A 211 17.72 11.81 27.82
N VAL A 212 16.41 11.58 28.03
CA VAL A 212 15.55 12.39 28.89
C VAL A 212 15.39 11.78 30.29
N LEU A 213 15.65 10.48 30.44
CA LEU A 213 15.74 9.74 31.70
C LEU A 213 17.19 9.71 32.23
#